data_87b35d87bfb285d9d8594b7e41632234
#
_entry.id   87b35d87bfb285d9d8594b7e41632234
#
_cell.length_a   1.000
_cell.length_b   1.000
_cell.length_c   1.000
_cell.angle_alpha   90.00
_cell.angle_beta   90.00
_cell.angle_gamma   90.00
#
_symmetry.space_group_name_H-M   'P 1'
#
loop_
_entity.id
_entity.type
_entity.pdbx_description
1 polymer ?
#
loop_
_entity_poly.entity_id
_entity_poly.type
_entity_poly.pdbx_seq_one_letter_code
_entity_poly.pdbx_strand_id
1 'polypeptide(L)'
;MCRMFDGISVKMTAFPSEAESPVMYPLARRILFALDAEKAHHFTLDALYTVYKLGLIPVTGNRTKPVKLMGMDLPNPVGLAAGLDKNGEYIDALGALGFGFIEIGTVTPKPQPGNPQPRLFRVPEHQGIINRMGFNNHGIDTMIRNIEKSKFSGVLGINIGKNAVTPIENAADDYLICLEKAYAHASYITVNISSPNTKNLRALQGGDELSALLEALKNKQAQLASVYGKYVPLAVKIAPDLDEAQIEDIAHVVKSVEMDGIIATNTTIDKSSLGSHPLAGEQGGLSGRPVHEKSNRVLKLLADHIDGKLPIIGVGGIMEGRDAADKIRLGATAVQVYSGLIYKGPALVKECLKALAR
;
A
#
# COMPACT_ATOMS: atom_id res chain seq x y z
N MET A 1 -56.78 -35.15 16.94
CA MET A 1 -56.99 -35.08 15.50
C MET A 1 -55.80 -34.34 14.89
N CYS A 2 -54.85 -35.10 14.43
CA CYS A 2 -53.51 -34.69 13.97
C CYS A 2 -53.52 -34.47 12.46
N ARG A 3 -52.88 -33.43 11.93
CA ARG A 3 -52.39 -33.34 10.54
C ARG A 3 -51.49 -32.09 10.46
N MET A 4 -50.18 -32.32 10.41
CA MET A 4 -49.31 -32.31 9.21
C MET A 4 -49.25 -30.95 8.51
N PHE A 5 -48.15 -30.24 8.73
CA PHE A 5 -47.54 -29.36 7.71
C PHE A 5 -46.11 -29.83 7.49
N ASP A 6 -46.00 -30.58 6.38
CA ASP A 6 -44.71 -31.03 5.84
C ASP A 6 -43.90 -29.87 5.29
N GLY A 7 -42.60 -29.94 5.53
CA GLY A 7 -41.63 -28.95 5.18
C GLY A 7 -41.44 -28.73 3.69
N ILE A 8 -41.33 -27.49 3.31
CA ILE A 8 -40.68 -27.07 2.07
C ILE A 8 -39.22 -26.79 2.39
N SER A 9 -38.38 -27.81 2.26
CA SER A 9 -36.93 -27.68 2.24
C SER A 9 -36.53 -27.03 0.91
N VAL A 10 -36.38 -25.73 0.90
CA VAL A 10 -35.69 -25.03 -0.19
C VAL A 10 -34.22 -25.43 -0.10
N LYS A 11 -33.81 -26.40 -0.89
CA LYS A 11 -32.40 -26.66 -1.18
C LYS A 11 -31.84 -25.42 -1.84
N MET A 12 -31.14 -24.58 -1.04
CA MET A 12 -30.22 -23.63 -1.58
C MET A 12 -29.16 -24.42 -2.37
N THR A 13 -29.34 -24.45 -3.68
CA THR A 13 -28.31 -24.93 -4.61
C THR A 13 -27.06 -24.07 -4.33
N ALA A 14 -26.02 -24.71 -3.85
CA ALA A 14 -24.71 -24.13 -3.71
C ALA A 14 -24.33 -23.49 -5.06
N PHE A 15 -24.07 -22.18 -5.06
CA PHE A 15 -23.46 -21.53 -6.19
C PHE A 15 -22.11 -22.21 -6.47
N PRO A 16 -21.78 -22.49 -7.73
CA PRO A 16 -20.54 -23.18 -8.08
C PRO A 16 -19.33 -22.39 -7.53
N SER A 17 -18.53 -23.04 -6.71
CA SER A 17 -17.35 -22.50 -6.02
C SER A 17 -16.13 -22.27 -6.93
N GLU A 18 -16.27 -22.30 -8.24
CA GLU A 18 -15.17 -22.19 -9.23
C GLU A 18 -15.54 -21.37 -10.47
N ALA A 19 -16.12 -20.19 -10.31
CA ALA A 19 -16.30 -19.30 -11.46
C ALA A 19 -16.27 -17.83 -11.04
N GLU A 20 -15.13 -17.32 -10.59
CA GLU A 20 -14.83 -15.93 -10.93
C GLU A 20 -14.57 -15.90 -12.43
N SER A 21 -15.62 -15.64 -13.21
CA SER A 21 -15.56 -15.62 -14.65
C SER A 21 -14.49 -14.59 -15.06
N PRO A 22 -13.45 -15.00 -15.81
CA PRO A 22 -12.38 -14.12 -16.27
C PRO A 22 -12.89 -12.93 -17.11
N VAL A 23 -14.19 -12.89 -17.38
CA VAL A 23 -14.87 -11.90 -18.24
C VAL A 23 -15.44 -10.72 -17.46
N MET A 24 -15.79 -10.87 -16.17
CA MET A 24 -16.53 -9.81 -15.45
C MET A 24 -15.67 -8.56 -15.15
N TYR A 25 -14.46 -8.74 -14.63
CA TYR A 25 -13.62 -7.57 -14.30
C TYR A 25 -13.15 -6.79 -15.55
N PRO A 26 -12.72 -7.40 -16.66
CA PRO A 26 -12.41 -6.67 -17.89
C PRO A 26 -13.58 -5.82 -18.42
N LEU A 27 -14.83 -6.30 -18.31
CA LEU A 27 -16.02 -5.53 -18.71
C LEU A 27 -16.25 -4.35 -17.75
N ALA A 28 -16.26 -4.60 -16.44
CA ALA A 28 -16.37 -3.55 -15.42
C ALA A 28 -15.28 -2.49 -15.57
N ARG A 29 -14.02 -2.91 -15.82
CA ARG A 29 -12.91 -2.00 -16.07
C ARG A 29 -13.14 -1.10 -17.27
N ARG A 30 -13.71 -1.59 -18.37
CA ARG A 30 -14.03 -0.75 -19.55
C ARG A 30 -14.96 0.39 -19.18
N ILE A 31 -16.01 0.10 -18.40
CA ILE A 31 -16.97 1.10 -17.92
C ILE A 31 -16.27 2.09 -16.98
N LEU A 32 -15.54 1.58 -15.99
CA LEU A 32 -14.83 2.42 -15.02
C LEU A 32 -13.75 3.29 -15.67
N PHE A 33 -13.11 2.82 -16.75
CA PHE A 33 -12.09 3.60 -17.46
C PHE A 33 -12.68 4.67 -18.37
N ALA A 34 -13.96 4.62 -18.69
CA ALA A 34 -14.66 5.71 -19.36
C ALA A 34 -14.99 6.89 -18.42
N LEU A 35 -14.97 6.67 -17.10
CA LEU A 35 -15.18 7.71 -16.09
C LEU A 35 -13.88 8.43 -15.77
N ASP A 36 -13.98 9.63 -15.19
CA ASP A 36 -12.84 10.27 -14.53
C ASP A 36 -12.16 9.32 -13.54
N ALA A 37 -10.83 9.37 -13.48
CA ALA A 37 -10.06 8.38 -12.73
C ALA A 37 -10.32 8.43 -11.22
N GLU A 38 -10.46 9.63 -10.64
CA GLU A 38 -10.69 9.80 -9.20
C GLU A 38 -12.14 9.47 -8.83
N LYS A 39 -13.11 9.83 -9.69
CA LYS A 39 -14.52 9.43 -9.53
C LYS A 39 -14.69 7.92 -9.61
N ALA A 40 -14.02 7.26 -10.57
CA ALA A 40 -14.04 5.81 -10.69
C ALA A 40 -13.42 5.11 -9.46
N HIS A 41 -12.37 5.69 -8.87
CA HIS A 41 -11.76 5.20 -7.63
C HIS A 41 -12.76 5.18 -6.48
N HIS A 42 -13.42 6.30 -6.18
CA HIS A 42 -14.41 6.36 -5.12
C HIS A 42 -15.60 5.43 -5.37
N PHE A 43 -16.16 5.49 -6.58
CA PHE A 43 -17.27 4.59 -6.95
C PHE A 43 -16.92 3.11 -6.77
N THR A 44 -15.72 2.71 -7.16
CA THR A 44 -15.29 1.30 -7.04
C THR A 44 -15.16 0.86 -5.59
N LEU A 45 -14.61 1.72 -4.72
CA LEU A 45 -14.47 1.40 -3.30
C LEU A 45 -15.83 1.36 -2.60
N ASP A 46 -16.73 2.29 -2.90
CA ASP A 46 -18.10 2.31 -2.37
C ASP A 46 -18.89 1.05 -2.80
N ALA A 47 -18.76 0.67 -4.07
CA ALA A 47 -19.36 -0.55 -4.60
C ALA A 47 -18.78 -1.81 -3.93
N LEU A 48 -17.46 -1.88 -3.77
CA LEU A 48 -16.78 -2.99 -3.10
C LEU A 48 -17.27 -3.11 -1.63
N TYR A 49 -17.34 -1.99 -0.93
CA TYR A 49 -17.82 -1.94 0.45
C TYR A 49 -19.29 -2.40 0.57
N THR A 50 -20.14 -1.96 -0.38
CA THR A 50 -21.54 -2.38 -0.43
C THR A 50 -21.67 -3.88 -0.65
N VAL A 51 -20.94 -4.44 -1.61
CA VAL A 51 -20.94 -5.89 -1.91
C VAL A 51 -20.40 -6.69 -0.71
N TYR A 52 -19.38 -6.17 -0.01
CA TYR A 52 -18.88 -6.75 1.23
C TYR A 52 -19.95 -6.76 2.33
N LYS A 53 -20.64 -5.63 2.56
CA LYS A 53 -21.71 -5.53 3.57
C LYS A 53 -22.89 -6.46 3.32
N LEU A 54 -23.17 -6.77 2.05
CA LEU A 54 -24.19 -7.73 1.65
C LEU A 54 -23.73 -9.21 1.79
N GLY A 55 -22.49 -9.44 2.24
CA GLY A 55 -21.92 -10.79 2.39
C GLY A 55 -21.66 -11.51 1.07
N LEU A 56 -21.58 -10.76 -0.04
CA LEU A 56 -21.40 -11.32 -1.39
C LEU A 56 -19.92 -11.50 -1.78
N ILE A 57 -18.97 -11.00 -0.98
CA ILE A 57 -17.55 -11.29 -1.16
C ILE A 57 -17.24 -12.53 -0.33
N PRO A 58 -16.89 -13.67 -0.95
CA PRO A 58 -16.40 -14.80 -0.20
C PRO A 58 -15.11 -14.41 0.49
N VAL A 59 -15.05 -14.52 1.81
CA VAL A 59 -13.81 -14.36 2.57
C VAL A 59 -12.89 -15.50 2.15
N THR A 60 -12.06 -15.24 1.17
CA THR A 60 -11.09 -16.22 0.70
C THR A 60 -9.92 -16.24 1.67
N GLY A 61 -9.87 -17.26 2.52
CA GLY A 61 -8.69 -17.55 3.32
C GLY A 61 -7.54 -18.00 2.41
N ASN A 62 -6.94 -17.08 1.69
CA ASN A 62 -5.77 -17.32 0.85
C ASN A 62 -4.53 -17.56 1.74
N ARG A 63 -4.58 -18.65 2.53
CA ARG A 63 -3.44 -19.08 3.33
C ARG A 63 -2.46 -19.81 2.42
N THR A 64 -1.30 -19.23 2.24
CA THR A 64 -0.11 -19.90 1.71
C THR A 64 0.84 -20.21 2.87
N LYS A 65 2.07 -20.58 2.58
CA LYS A 65 3.09 -20.71 3.62
C LYS A 65 3.23 -19.38 4.37
N PRO A 66 3.06 -19.33 5.70
CA PRO A 66 3.21 -18.09 6.47
C PRO A 66 4.59 -17.48 6.28
N VAL A 67 4.66 -16.16 6.25
CA VAL A 67 5.90 -15.39 6.10
C VAL A 67 6.07 -14.47 7.29
N LYS A 68 7.26 -14.45 7.90
CA LYS A 68 7.60 -13.46 8.92
C LYS A 68 8.05 -12.15 8.29
N LEU A 69 7.41 -11.06 8.70
CA LEU A 69 7.74 -9.71 8.28
C LEU A 69 7.82 -8.81 9.52
N MET A 70 8.98 -8.22 9.79
CA MET A 70 9.17 -7.32 10.96
C MET A 70 8.63 -7.92 12.28
N GLY A 71 8.87 -9.22 12.50
CA GLY A 71 8.38 -9.96 13.68
C GLY A 71 6.93 -10.42 13.62
N MET A 72 6.14 -9.97 12.64
CA MET A 72 4.74 -10.35 12.44
C MET A 72 4.61 -11.62 11.59
N ASP A 73 3.60 -12.43 11.86
CA ASP A 73 3.24 -13.59 11.03
C ASP A 73 2.16 -13.18 10.01
N LEU A 74 2.55 -13.14 8.73
CA LEU A 74 1.64 -12.88 7.63
C LEU A 74 1.02 -14.19 7.13
N PRO A 75 -0.29 -14.27 6.88
CA PRO A 75 -0.92 -15.46 6.29
C PRO A 75 -0.45 -15.72 4.85
N ASN A 76 0.03 -14.69 4.17
CA ASN A 76 0.67 -14.75 2.85
C ASN A 76 1.48 -13.48 2.58
N PRO A 77 2.44 -13.49 1.63
CA PRO A 77 3.36 -12.38 1.40
C PRO A 77 2.82 -11.27 0.49
N VAL A 78 1.55 -11.29 0.08
CA VAL A 78 0.98 -10.29 -0.85
C VAL A 78 0.13 -9.28 -0.10
N GLY A 79 0.56 -8.02 -0.09
CA GLY A 79 -0.12 -6.92 0.58
C GLY A 79 -0.74 -5.90 -0.36
N LEU A 80 -1.60 -5.05 0.19
CA LEU A 80 -2.11 -3.86 -0.46
C LEU A 80 -1.24 -2.65 -0.09
N ALA A 81 -0.78 -1.90 -1.08
CA ALA A 81 -0.01 -0.68 -0.86
C ALA A 81 -0.89 0.49 -0.42
N ALA A 82 -0.32 1.39 0.39
CA ALA A 82 -0.95 2.66 0.77
C ALA A 82 -1.36 3.51 -0.44
N GLY A 83 -2.39 4.32 -0.26
CA GLY A 83 -2.92 5.26 -1.25
C GLY A 83 -4.27 4.85 -1.83
N LEU A 84 -4.66 3.59 -1.74
CA LEU A 84 -5.99 3.13 -2.20
C LEU A 84 -7.06 3.52 -1.18
N ASP A 85 -6.90 3.16 0.07
CA ASP A 85 -7.73 3.63 1.20
C ASP A 85 -6.94 4.63 2.05
N LYS A 86 -7.19 5.92 1.85
CA LYS A 86 -6.41 6.97 2.51
C LYS A 86 -6.87 7.29 3.91
N ASN A 87 -8.10 6.92 4.24
CA ASN A 87 -8.76 7.30 5.49
C ASN A 87 -9.15 6.09 6.36
N GLY A 88 -8.88 4.85 5.91
CA GLY A 88 -9.30 3.65 6.62
C GLY A 88 -10.82 3.39 6.56
N GLU A 89 -11.47 3.79 5.45
CA GLU A 89 -12.93 3.67 5.28
C GLU A 89 -13.35 2.31 4.73
N TYR A 90 -12.42 1.59 4.08
CA TYR A 90 -12.70 0.37 3.31
C TYR A 90 -11.89 -0.85 3.78
N ILE A 91 -11.28 -0.81 4.97
CA ILE A 91 -10.36 -1.83 5.49
C ILE A 91 -10.96 -3.23 5.41
N ASP A 92 -12.18 -3.41 5.91
CA ASP A 92 -12.85 -4.73 5.95
C ASP A 92 -13.07 -5.31 4.55
N ALA A 93 -13.54 -4.47 3.63
CA ALA A 93 -13.84 -4.88 2.26
C ALA A 93 -12.56 -5.20 1.46
N LEU A 94 -11.50 -4.42 1.67
CA LEU A 94 -10.19 -4.67 1.07
C LEU A 94 -9.53 -5.91 1.67
N GLY A 95 -9.67 -6.14 2.97
CA GLY A 95 -9.19 -7.34 3.65
C GLY A 95 -9.84 -8.61 3.13
N ALA A 96 -11.12 -8.56 2.78
CA ALA A 96 -11.85 -9.70 2.19
C ALA A 96 -11.31 -10.15 0.82
N LEU A 97 -10.51 -9.32 0.12
CA LEU A 97 -9.89 -9.68 -1.15
C LEU A 97 -8.74 -10.69 -1.02
N GLY A 98 -8.35 -11.06 0.21
CA GLY A 98 -7.37 -12.12 0.47
C GLY A 98 -5.92 -11.67 0.55
N PHE A 99 -5.66 -10.38 0.78
CA PHE A 99 -4.34 -9.87 1.11
C PHE A 99 -3.82 -10.44 2.43
N GLY A 100 -2.53 -10.68 2.52
CA GLY A 100 -1.86 -11.08 3.76
C GLY A 100 -1.72 -9.93 4.75
N PHE A 101 -1.68 -8.69 4.24
CA PHE A 101 -1.63 -7.45 5.01
C PHE A 101 -2.15 -6.28 4.17
N ILE A 102 -2.60 -5.23 4.84
CA ILE A 102 -3.13 -4.02 4.20
C ILE A 102 -2.40 -2.81 4.74
N GLU A 103 -2.05 -1.87 3.87
CA GLU A 103 -1.51 -0.57 4.26
C GLU A 103 -2.48 0.54 3.84
N ILE A 104 -2.98 1.29 4.83
CA ILE A 104 -3.86 2.45 4.64
C ILE A 104 -3.07 3.75 4.76
N GLY A 105 -3.62 4.86 4.29
CA GLY A 105 -2.96 6.17 4.27
C GLY A 105 -2.51 6.54 2.84
N THR A 106 -1.63 7.52 2.65
CA THR A 106 -0.87 8.27 3.65
C THR A 106 -1.79 9.25 4.38
N VAL A 107 -1.69 9.24 5.70
CA VAL A 107 -2.41 10.16 6.58
C VAL A 107 -1.44 11.22 7.13
N THR A 108 -1.96 12.41 7.41
CA THR A 108 -1.24 13.54 8.00
C THR A 108 -1.92 13.96 9.31
N PRO A 109 -1.24 14.71 10.22
CA PRO A 109 -1.84 15.15 11.48
C PRO A 109 -3.19 15.84 11.29
N LYS A 110 -3.25 16.80 10.38
CA LYS A 110 -4.45 17.57 10.04
C LYS A 110 -5.03 17.11 8.71
N PRO A 111 -6.35 17.20 8.51
CA PRO A 111 -6.96 16.96 7.20
C PRO A 111 -6.40 17.95 6.17
N GLN A 112 -6.29 17.49 4.92
CA GLN A 112 -5.91 18.36 3.81
C GLN A 112 -6.53 17.87 2.51
N PRO A 113 -6.88 18.82 1.58
CA PRO A 113 -7.55 18.47 0.33
C PRO A 113 -6.62 17.82 -0.71
N GLY A 114 -5.31 17.94 -0.53
CA GLY A 114 -4.31 17.57 -1.53
C GLY A 114 -4.20 18.62 -2.64
N ASN A 115 -3.59 18.22 -3.76
CA ASN A 115 -3.39 19.09 -4.92
C ASN A 115 -4.69 19.32 -5.68
N PRO A 116 -4.82 20.42 -6.47
CA PRO A 116 -5.99 20.68 -7.34
C PRO A 116 -6.25 19.54 -8.33
N GLN A 117 -7.52 19.32 -8.63
CA GLN A 117 -7.96 18.40 -9.68
C GLN A 117 -7.91 19.09 -11.08
N PRO A 118 -7.69 18.30 -12.17
CA PRO A 118 -7.47 16.86 -12.20
C PRO A 118 -6.06 16.49 -11.72
N ARG A 119 -5.94 15.39 -11.00
CA ARG A 119 -4.69 14.96 -10.32
C ARG A 119 -4.41 13.46 -10.40
N LEU A 120 -5.23 12.74 -11.16
CA LEU A 120 -5.10 11.29 -11.36
C LEU A 120 -5.38 10.96 -12.83
N PHE A 121 -4.40 10.39 -13.53
CA PHE A 121 -4.46 10.10 -14.96
C PHE A 121 -4.06 8.66 -15.23
N ARG A 122 -4.86 7.96 -16.00
CA ARG A 122 -4.56 6.61 -16.47
C ARG A 122 -3.84 6.67 -17.82
N VAL A 123 -2.87 5.79 -18.00
CA VAL A 123 -2.14 5.58 -19.25
C VAL A 123 -2.31 4.11 -19.65
N PRO A 124 -3.48 3.73 -20.19
CA PRO A 124 -3.85 2.33 -20.40
C PRO A 124 -2.88 1.58 -21.31
N GLU A 125 -2.36 2.23 -22.35
CA GLU A 125 -1.43 1.67 -23.33
C GLU A 125 -0.14 1.19 -22.67
N HIS A 126 0.29 1.86 -21.61
CA HIS A 126 1.46 1.52 -20.81
C HIS A 126 1.12 0.83 -19.49
N GLN A 127 -0.16 0.52 -19.24
CA GLN A 127 -0.61 0.01 -17.93
C GLN A 127 -0.09 0.87 -16.77
N GLY A 128 -0.06 2.18 -16.97
CA GLY A 128 0.49 3.18 -16.06
C GLY A 128 -0.59 4.08 -15.45
N ILE A 129 -0.25 4.70 -14.32
CA ILE A 129 -1.07 5.73 -13.67
C ILE A 129 -0.14 6.86 -13.25
N ILE A 130 -0.48 8.10 -13.65
CA ILE A 130 0.18 9.31 -13.16
C ILE A 130 -0.71 9.92 -12.09
N ASN A 131 -0.13 10.25 -10.94
CA ASN A 131 -0.86 10.94 -9.87
C ASN A 131 -0.05 12.06 -9.24
N ARG A 132 -0.75 13.12 -8.83
CA ARG A 132 -0.26 14.20 -7.98
C ARG A 132 -1.22 14.47 -6.83
N MET A 133 -1.61 13.41 -6.12
CA MET A 133 -2.66 13.48 -5.08
C MET A 133 -2.34 14.46 -3.95
N GLY A 134 -1.07 14.56 -3.52
CA GLY A 134 -0.64 15.50 -2.48
C GLY A 134 -1.15 15.15 -1.08
N PHE A 135 -1.25 13.85 -0.77
CA PHE A 135 -1.72 13.33 0.51
C PHE A 135 -3.11 13.87 0.93
N ASN A 136 -4.08 13.89 -0.02
CA ASN A 136 -5.46 14.20 0.35
C ASN A 136 -5.99 13.18 1.36
N ASN A 137 -6.38 13.64 2.54
CA ASN A 137 -6.87 12.80 3.63
C ASN A 137 -7.69 13.62 4.65
N HIS A 138 -8.40 12.92 5.53
CA HIS A 138 -9.28 13.51 6.56
C HIS A 138 -8.60 13.67 7.93
N GLY A 139 -7.27 13.55 7.99
CA GLY A 139 -6.47 13.63 9.21
C GLY A 139 -6.46 12.35 10.04
N ILE A 140 -5.42 12.23 10.88
CA ILE A 140 -5.17 11.02 11.67
C ILE A 140 -6.34 10.66 12.61
N ASP A 141 -7.00 11.65 13.22
CA ASP A 141 -8.09 11.40 14.16
C ASP A 141 -9.31 10.76 13.47
N THR A 142 -9.57 11.13 12.21
CA THR A 142 -10.65 10.50 11.43
C THR A 142 -10.27 9.08 11.04
N MET A 143 -9.03 8.85 10.64
CA MET A 143 -8.54 7.50 10.31
C MET A 143 -8.66 6.56 11.52
N ILE A 144 -8.27 7.00 12.72
CA ILE A 144 -8.38 6.19 13.93
C ILE A 144 -9.83 5.80 14.20
N ARG A 145 -10.76 6.76 14.13
CA ARG A 145 -12.20 6.45 14.29
C ARG A 145 -12.73 5.43 13.27
N ASN A 146 -12.17 5.42 12.07
CA ASN A 146 -12.54 4.44 11.05
C ASN A 146 -11.95 3.06 11.33
N ILE A 147 -10.68 2.99 11.79
CA ILE A 147 -10.05 1.74 12.22
C ILE A 147 -10.82 1.10 13.38
N GLU A 148 -11.22 1.89 14.38
CA GLU A 148 -11.99 1.41 15.54
C GLU A 148 -13.37 0.82 15.18
N LYS A 149 -13.94 1.24 14.04
CA LYS A 149 -15.20 0.69 13.51
C LYS A 149 -14.99 -0.56 12.66
N SER A 150 -13.77 -0.79 12.18
CA SER A 150 -13.43 -1.94 11.36
C SER A 150 -13.42 -3.22 12.18
N LYS A 151 -13.80 -4.32 11.54
CA LYS A 151 -13.73 -5.68 12.10
C LYS A 151 -12.53 -6.46 11.60
N PHE A 152 -11.64 -5.82 10.84
CA PHE A 152 -10.47 -6.44 10.28
C PHE A 152 -9.49 -6.84 11.38
N SER A 153 -9.18 -8.12 11.46
CA SER A 153 -8.26 -8.71 12.45
C SER A 153 -6.91 -9.11 11.87
N GLY A 154 -6.65 -8.76 10.61
CA GLY A 154 -5.38 -9.04 9.93
C GLY A 154 -4.30 -8.00 10.25
N VAL A 155 -3.16 -8.12 9.55
CA VAL A 155 -2.05 -7.18 9.70
C VAL A 155 -2.36 -5.86 8.99
N LEU A 156 -2.47 -4.78 9.78
CA LEU A 156 -2.78 -3.43 9.31
C LEU A 156 -1.57 -2.50 9.44
N GLY A 157 -1.05 -2.02 8.32
CA GLY A 157 -0.06 -0.95 8.26
C GLY A 157 -0.72 0.42 8.18
N ILE A 158 -0.18 1.40 8.89
CA ILE A 158 -0.59 2.80 8.78
C ILE A 158 0.56 3.62 8.19
N ASN A 159 0.33 4.17 7.00
CA ASN A 159 1.30 5.02 6.31
C ASN A 159 1.10 6.47 6.73
N ILE A 160 2.13 7.07 7.30
CA ILE A 160 2.11 8.43 7.84
C ILE A 160 2.98 9.38 7.02
N GLY A 161 2.59 10.65 6.99
CA GLY A 161 3.30 11.67 6.24
C GLY A 161 3.09 13.07 6.81
N LYS A 162 3.81 14.03 6.23
CA LYS A 162 3.79 15.44 6.59
C LYS A 162 2.66 16.20 5.89
N ASN A 163 1.99 17.11 6.59
CA ASN A 163 1.07 18.08 5.99
C ASN A 163 1.80 18.96 4.96
N ALA A 164 1.09 19.35 3.91
CA ALA A 164 1.66 20.20 2.86
C ALA A 164 2.10 21.58 3.37
N VAL A 165 1.37 22.12 4.34
CA VAL A 165 1.63 23.45 4.94
C VAL A 165 2.75 23.46 5.98
N THR A 166 3.14 22.30 6.51
CA THR A 166 4.24 22.19 7.47
C THR A 166 5.57 22.41 6.74
N PRO A 167 6.42 23.36 7.16
CA PRO A 167 7.76 23.53 6.61
C PRO A 167 8.59 22.25 6.71
N ILE A 168 9.57 22.08 5.83
CA ILE A 168 10.34 20.82 5.77
C ILE A 168 11.20 20.63 7.03
N GLU A 169 11.71 21.71 7.60
CA GLU A 169 12.48 21.75 8.84
C GLU A 169 11.67 21.27 10.06
N ASN A 170 10.34 21.35 10.00
CA ASN A 170 9.43 20.90 11.05
C ASN A 170 8.75 19.57 10.68
N ALA A 171 9.23 18.87 9.65
CA ALA A 171 8.61 17.64 9.17
C ALA A 171 8.50 16.58 10.26
N ALA A 172 9.53 16.45 11.10
CA ALA A 172 9.57 15.46 12.18
C ALA A 172 8.37 15.57 13.13
N ASP A 173 7.89 16.78 13.42
CA ASP A 173 6.74 16.99 14.33
C ASP A 173 5.48 16.31 13.80
N ASP A 174 5.20 16.42 12.50
CA ASP A 174 4.04 15.80 11.87
C ASP A 174 4.12 14.26 11.93
N TYR A 175 5.30 13.70 11.68
CA TYR A 175 5.50 12.25 11.78
C TYR A 175 5.36 11.77 13.22
N LEU A 176 5.90 12.48 14.20
CA LEU A 176 5.80 12.15 15.62
C LEU A 176 4.35 12.20 16.11
N ILE A 177 3.57 13.22 15.72
CA ILE A 177 2.13 13.32 16.04
C ILE A 177 1.37 12.13 15.46
N CYS A 178 1.61 11.79 14.18
CA CYS A 178 0.96 10.65 13.56
C CYS A 178 1.38 9.32 14.19
N LEU A 179 2.67 9.14 14.48
CA LEU A 179 3.21 7.95 15.14
C LEU A 179 2.53 7.72 16.49
N GLU A 180 2.48 8.75 17.33
CA GLU A 180 1.86 8.67 18.66
C GLU A 180 0.41 8.24 18.59
N LYS A 181 -0.40 8.89 17.72
CA LYS A 181 -1.82 8.59 17.57
C LYS A 181 -2.10 7.23 16.91
N ALA A 182 -1.29 6.83 15.93
CA ALA A 182 -1.48 5.58 15.21
C ALA A 182 -1.00 4.35 15.99
N TYR A 183 -0.11 4.50 16.97
CA TYR A 183 0.67 3.41 17.57
C TYR A 183 -0.19 2.27 18.11
N ALA A 184 -1.23 2.57 18.88
CA ALA A 184 -2.09 1.56 19.48
C ALA A 184 -2.90 0.77 18.44
N HIS A 185 -3.15 1.37 17.28
CA HIS A 185 -4.07 0.88 16.25
C HIS A 185 -3.37 0.15 15.09
N ALA A 186 -2.04 0.28 14.98
CA ALA A 186 -1.27 -0.29 13.90
C ALA A 186 -0.65 -1.66 14.25
N SER A 187 -0.50 -2.53 13.24
CA SER A 187 0.41 -3.67 13.31
C SER A 187 1.84 -3.25 12.97
N TYR A 188 2.00 -2.32 12.03
CA TYR A 188 3.26 -1.62 11.72
C TYR A 188 2.95 -0.21 11.21
N ILE A 189 3.94 0.68 11.23
CA ILE A 189 3.80 2.04 10.74
C ILE A 189 4.82 2.30 9.64
N THR A 190 4.37 2.92 8.53
CA THR A 190 5.23 3.29 7.41
C THR A 190 5.50 4.80 7.42
N VAL A 191 6.76 5.17 7.50
CA VAL A 191 7.24 6.55 7.38
C VAL A 191 7.42 6.87 5.89
N ASN A 192 6.52 7.68 5.32
CA ASN A 192 6.52 7.98 3.89
C ASN A 192 7.28 9.29 3.59
N ILE A 193 8.54 9.16 3.22
CA ILE A 193 9.41 10.28 2.84
C ILE A 193 9.64 10.39 1.32
N SER A 194 8.90 9.62 0.53
CA SER A 194 9.21 9.37 -0.89
C SER A 194 8.21 9.93 -1.88
N SER A 195 7.15 10.62 -1.42
CA SER A 195 6.16 11.20 -2.33
C SER A 195 6.76 12.32 -3.18
N PRO A 196 6.61 12.29 -4.52
CA PRO A 196 7.04 13.38 -5.37
C PRO A 196 6.04 14.57 -5.35
N ASN A 197 4.90 14.41 -4.71
CA ASN A 197 3.76 15.29 -4.80
C ASN A 197 3.62 16.23 -3.59
N THR A 198 4.57 16.16 -2.66
CA THR A 198 4.71 17.05 -1.50
C THR A 198 6.03 17.79 -1.61
N LYS A 199 5.98 19.13 -1.55
CA LYS A 199 7.16 19.98 -1.78
C LYS A 199 8.32 19.58 -0.87
N ASN A 200 9.48 19.37 -1.46
CA ASN A 200 10.76 19.05 -0.81
C ASN A 200 10.76 17.77 0.06
N LEU A 201 9.69 16.97 0.06
CA LEU A 201 9.61 15.79 0.94
C LEU A 201 10.75 14.80 0.70
N ARG A 202 11.15 14.61 -0.56
CA ARG A 202 12.24 13.68 -0.93
C ARG A 202 13.62 14.14 -0.46
N ALA A 203 13.79 15.39 -0.03
CA ALA A 203 15.02 15.85 0.62
C ALA A 203 15.27 15.12 1.94
N LEU A 204 14.21 14.63 2.61
CA LEU A 204 14.33 13.81 3.82
C LEU A 204 14.95 12.42 3.58
N GLN A 205 15.23 12.04 2.34
CA GLN A 205 15.91 10.78 2.02
C GLN A 205 17.45 10.92 2.02
N GLY A 206 17.98 12.10 2.24
CA GLY A 206 19.42 12.36 2.24
C GLY A 206 20.01 12.34 3.65
N GLY A 207 21.19 11.76 3.81
CA GLY A 207 22.17 11.89 4.86
C GLY A 207 21.65 12.22 6.27
N ASP A 208 22.04 13.38 6.75
CA ASP A 208 21.78 13.80 8.13
C ASP A 208 20.28 14.03 8.42
N GLU A 209 19.50 14.51 7.46
CA GLU A 209 18.06 14.72 7.61
C GLU A 209 17.32 13.38 7.79
N LEU A 210 17.73 12.36 7.06
CA LEU A 210 17.17 11.01 7.21
C LEU A 210 17.49 10.46 8.59
N SER A 211 18.76 10.52 9.01
CA SER A 211 19.21 10.03 10.32
C SER A 211 18.44 10.69 11.45
N ALA A 212 18.41 12.04 11.47
CA ALA A 212 17.74 12.81 12.50
C ALA A 212 16.23 12.48 12.61
N LEU A 213 15.53 12.36 11.47
CA LEU A 213 14.12 11.98 11.46
C LEU A 213 13.92 10.58 12.00
N LEU A 214 14.67 9.60 11.52
CA LEU A 214 14.49 8.20 11.91
C LEU A 214 14.87 7.95 13.36
N GLU A 215 15.92 8.60 13.87
CA GLU A 215 16.32 8.56 15.29
C GLU A 215 15.21 9.14 16.19
N ALA A 216 14.63 10.28 15.83
CA ALA A 216 13.51 10.86 16.58
C ALA A 216 12.30 9.90 16.64
N LEU A 217 11.99 9.24 15.52
CA LEU A 217 10.91 8.26 15.43
C LEU A 217 11.21 6.98 16.24
N LYS A 218 12.44 6.47 16.20
CA LYS A 218 12.86 5.29 16.99
C LYS A 218 12.83 5.58 18.49
N ASN A 219 13.27 6.77 18.90
CA ASN A 219 13.18 7.20 20.30
C ASN A 219 11.72 7.28 20.76
N LYS A 220 10.83 7.84 19.93
CA LYS A 220 9.39 7.88 20.21
C LYS A 220 8.77 6.49 20.21
N GLN A 221 9.17 5.59 19.30
CA GLN A 221 8.73 4.19 19.27
C GLN A 221 9.06 3.48 20.58
N ALA A 222 10.29 3.64 21.11
CA ALA A 222 10.70 3.01 22.37
C ALA A 222 9.86 3.51 23.56
N GLN A 223 9.57 4.82 23.62
CA GLN A 223 8.69 5.39 24.63
C GLN A 223 7.27 4.80 24.54
N LEU A 224 6.69 4.77 23.34
CA LEU A 224 5.35 4.23 23.12
C LEU A 224 5.29 2.72 23.39
N ALA A 225 6.33 1.96 23.04
CA ALA A 225 6.41 0.53 23.36
C ALA A 225 6.34 0.28 24.87
N SER A 226 7.01 1.12 25.66
CA SER A 226 6.95 1.04 27.13
C SER A 226 5.55 1.39 27.66
N VAL A 227 4.91 2.43 27.10
CA VAL A 227 3.58 2.87 27.54
C VAL A 227 2.49 1.84 27.23
N TYR A 228 2.52 1.28 25.99
CA TYR A 228 1.48 0.36 25.52
C TYR A 228 1.79 -1.13 25.79
N GLY A 229 2.99 -1.46 26.28
CA GLY A 229 3.42 -2.85 26.43
C GLY A 229 3.42 -3.64 25.10
N LYS A 230 3.54 -2.95 23.98
CA LYS A 230 3.43 -3.49 22.62
C LYS A 230 4.49 -2.85 21.73
N TYR A 231 5.28 -3.67 21.03
CA TYR A 231 6.20 -3.17 20.02
C TYR A 231 5.49 -3.09 18.65
N VAL A 232 5.47 -1.91 18.03
CA VAL A 232 4.93 -1.68 16.69
C VAL A 232 6.08 -1.33 15.75
N PRO A 233 6.41 -2.19 14.78
CA PRO A 233 7.53 -1.97 13.86
C PRO A 233 7.36 -0.71 13.01
N LEU A 234 8.50 -0.06 12.68
CA LEU A 234 8.58 1.08 11.79
C LEU A 234 9.28 0.69 10.47
N ALA A 235 8.62 0.93 9.35
CA ALA A 235 9.20 0.80 8.02
C ALA A 235 9.36 2.18 7.37
N VAL A 236 10.43 2.39 6.60
CA VAL A 236 10.61 3.61 5.80
C VAL A 236 10.34 3.33 4.33
N LYS A 237 9.54 4.19 3.66
CA LYS A 237 9.21 4.04 2.23
C LYS A 237 10.01 5.01 1.39
N ILE A 238 10.80 4.46 0.45
CA ILE A 238 11.75 5.20 -0.38
C ILE A 238 11.27 5.37 -1.83
N ALA A 239 11.86 6.33 -2.54
CA ALA A 239 11.61 6.62 -3.94
C ALA A 239 12.37 5.66 -4.88
N PRO A 240 11.91 5.48 -6.15
CA PRO A 240 12.67 4.72 -7.14
C PRO A 240 13.72 5.57 -7.88
N ASP A 241 13.68 6.89 -7.73
CA ASP A 241 14.54 7.83 -8.46
C ASP A 241 15.80 8.16 -7.66
N LEU A 242 16.47 7.13 -7.17
CA LEU A 242 17.70 7.20 -6.37
C LEU A 242 18.87 6.64 -7.18
N ASP A 243 20.02 7.26 -7.06
CA ASP A 243 21.28 6.68 -7.53
C ASP A 243 21.84 5.66 -6.52
N GLU A 244 22.95 5.02 -6.89
CA GLU A 244 23.53 3.94 -6.09
C GLU A 244 24.10 4.45 -4.76
N ALA A 245 24.75 5.61 -4.76
CA ALA A 245 25.29 6.22 -3.55
C ALA A 245 24.18 6.57 -2.57
N GLN A 246 23.06 7.14 -3.06
CA GLN A 246 21.90 7.46 -2.22
C GLN A 246 21.27 6.19 -1.63
N ILE A 247 21.24 5.07 -2.38
CA ILE A 247 20.72 3.81 -1.88
C ILE A 247 21.63 3.22 -0.80
N GLU A 248 22.95 3.30 -0.98
CA GLU A 248 23.95 2.89 0.00
C GLU A 248 23.83 3.71 1.29
N ASP A 249 23.72 5.03 1.19
CA ASP A 249 23.53 5.94 2.33
C ASP A 249 22.25 5.59 3.11
N ILE A 250 21.12 5.40 2.40
CA ILE A 250 19.87 4.99 3.01
C ILE A 250 20.03 3.63 3.73
N ALA A 251 20.66 2.65 3.07
CA ALA A 251 20.89 1.34 3.67
C ALA A 251 21.78 1.42 4.92
N HIS A 252 22.76 2.32 4.92
CA HIS A 252 23.61 2.59 6.09
C HIS A 252 22.78 3.18 7.23
N VAL A 253 22.06 4.27 6.98
CA VAL A 253 21.24 4.96 7.99
C VAL A 253 20.18 4.04 8.60
N VAL A 254 19.41 3.33 7.79
CA VAL A 254 18.34 2.46 8.32
C VAL A 254 18.88 1.30 9.17
N LYS A 255 20.11 0.83 8.90
CA LYS A 255 20.79 -0.15 9.75
C LYS A 255 21.30 0.47 11.05
N SER A 256 21.90 1.67 10.99
CA SER A 256 22.48 2.33 12.15
C SER A 256 21.44 2.74 13.18
N VAL A 257 20.25 3.19 12.72
CA VAL A 257 19.14 3.57 13.60
C VAL A 257 18.20 2.40 13.94
N GLU A 258 18.55 1.19 13.51
CA GLU A 258 17.80 -0.03 13.80
C GLU A 258 16.32 0.05 13.35
N MET A 259 16.07 0.53 12.11
CA MET A 259 14.73 0.44 11.53
C MET A 259 14.28 -1.02 11.41
N ASP A 260 12.96 -1.24 11.41
CA ASP A 260 12.41 -2.60 11.40
C ASP A 260 12.17 -3.13 9.97
N GLY A 261 12.09 -2.24 8.97
CA GLY A 261 11.89 -2.63 7.59
C GLY A 261 11.98 -1.46 6.61
N ILE A 262 12.01 -1.80 5.31
CA ILE A 262 12.02 -0.82 4.22
C ILE A 262 10.97 -1.20 3.18
N ILE A 263 10.34 -0.19 2.57
CA ILE A 263 9.40 -0.36 1.45
C ILE A 263 10.01 0.26 0.19
N ALA A 264 10.33 -0.56 -0.78
CA ALA A 264 10.91 -0.19 -2.07
C ALA A 264 9.99 -0.63 -3.22
N THR A 265 9.31 0.31 -3.91
CA THR A 265 9.46 1.77 -3.90
C THR A 265 8.11 2.51 -4.02
N ASN A 266 8.15 3.84 -3.91
CA ASN A 266 7.06 4.73 -4.32
C ASN A 266 7.00 4.85 -5.87
N THR A 267 6.29 5.86 -6.40
CA THR A 267 6.17 6.19 -7.82
C THR A 267 7.39 6.96 -8.33
N THR A 268 7.66 6.89 -9.64
CA THR A 268 8.78 7.60 -10.28
C THR A 268 8.34 8.93 -10.89
N ILE A 269 9.23 9.92 -10.89
CA ILE A 269 9.05 11.16 -11.65
C ILE A 269 9.50 11.01 -13.12
N ASP A 270 10.27 9.98 -13.42
CA ASP A 270 10.74 9.68 -14.77
C ASP A 270 9.60 9.11 -15.61
N LYS A 271 9.35 9.73 -16.73
CA LYS A 271 8.29 9.35 -17.70
C LYS A 271 8.86 9.02 -19.07
N SER A 272 10.17 8.81 -19.17
CA SER A 272 10.84 8.45 -20.43
C SER A 272 10.23 7.22 -21.10
N SER A 273 9.75 6.26 -20.28
CA SER A 273 9.06 5.05 -20.75
C SER A 273 7.73 5.33 -21.47
N LEU A 274 7.15 6.52 -21.34
CA LEU A 274 5.93 6.91 -22.04
C LEU A 274 6.19 7.45 -23.46
N GLY A 275 7.47 7.71 -23.82
CA GLY A 275 7.84 8.21 -25.14
C GLY A 275 7.08 9.48 -25.53
N SER A 276 6.42 9.47 -26.68
CA SER A 276 5.63 10.57 -27.21
C SER A 276 4.17 10.61 -26.74
N HIS A 277 3.82 9.83 -25.71
CA HIS A 277 2.44 9.81 -25.18
C HIS A 277 2.04 11.21 -24.69
N PRO A 278 0.80 11.71 -24.97
CA PRO A 278 0.36 13.07 -24.60
C PRO A 278 0.53 13.39 -23.10
N LEU A 279 0.44 12.40 -22.22
CA LEU A 279 0.64 12.56 -20.78
C LEU A 279 2.10 12.44 -20.32
N ALA A 280 3.08 12.28 -21.22
CA ALA A 280 4.50 12.19 -20.85
C ALA A 280 5.00 13.47 -20.15
N GLY A 281 4.43 14.63 -20.48
CA GLY A 281 4.71 15.91 -19.83
C GLY A 281 3.90 16.20 -18.56
N GLU A 282 2.99 15.31 -18.16
CA GLU A 282 2.10 15.54 -17.01
C GLU A 282 2.87 15.48 -15.68
N GLN A 283 2.57 16.39 -14.76
CA GLN A 283 3.21 16.41 -13.44
C GLN A 283 2.69 15.27 -12.55
N GLY A 284 3.54 14.81 -11.63
CA GLY A 284 3.19 13.78 -10.65
C GLY A 284 4.03 12.50 -10.79
N GLY A 285 3.76 11.53 -9.94
CA GLY A 285 4.45 10.24 -9.91
C GLY A 285 3.78 9.23 -10.85
N LEU A 286 4.59 8.52 -11.65
CA LEU A 286 4.18 7.45 -12.54
C LEU A 286 4.33 6.09 -11.85
N SER A 287 3.27 5.29 -11.90
CA SER A 287 3.18 3.94 -11.33
C SER A 287 2.71 2.91 -12.38
N GLY A 288 2.61 1.65 -11.99
CA GLY A 288 2.23 0.56 -12.88
C GLY A 288 3.42 -0.03 -13.63
N ARG A 289 3.21 -0.66 -14.79
CA ARG A 289 4.27 -1.30 -15.57
C ARG A 289 5.51 -0.41 -15.79
N PRO A 290 5.36 0.90 -16.05
CA PRO A 290 6.50 1.79 -16.30
C PRO A 290 7.53 1.88 -15.16
N VAL A 291 7.15 1.66 -13.91
CA VAL A 291 8.09 1.75 -12.77
C VAL A 291 8.77 0.40 -12.46
N HIS A 292 8.40 -0.68 -13.14
CA HIS A 292 8.81 -2.04 -12.81
C HIS A 292 10.33 -2.20 -12.73
N GLU A 293 11.04 -1.92 -13.82
CA GLU A 293 12.48 -2.10 -13.91
C GLU A 293 13.24 -1.21 -12.93
N LYS A 294 12.83 0.06 -12.82
CA LYS A 294 13.44 1.01 -11.89
C LYS A 294 13.27 0.57 -10.44
N SER A 295 12.06 0.13 -10.07
CA SER A 295 11.78 -0.40 -8.74
C SER A 295 12.57 -1.68 -8.45
N ASN A 296 12.73 -2.56 -9.42
CA ASN A 296 13.50 -3.79 -9.27
C ASN A 296 15.00 -3.49 -9.10
N ARG A 297 15.55 -2.52 -9.86
CA ARG A 297 16.93 -2.06 -9.68
C ARG A 297 17.19 -1.55 -8.28
N VAL A 298 16.32 -0.64 -7.77
CA VAL A 298 16.46 -0.09 -6.41
C VAL A 298 16.33 -1.19 -5.37
N LEU A 299 15.35 -2.09 -5.52
CA LEU A 299 15.16 -3.21 -4.61
C LEU A 299 16.41 -4.12 -4.54
N LYS A 300 16.99 -4.46 -5.69
CA LYS A 300 18.18 -5.32 -5.74
C LYS A 300 19.39 -4.68 -5.06
N LEU A 301 19.69 -3.41 -5.40
CA LEU A 301 20.80 -2.67 -4.79
C LEU A 301 20.59 -2.54 -3.27
N LEU A 302 19.37 -2.22 -2.84
CA LEU A 302 19.04 -2.11 -1.43
C LEU A 302 19.24 -3.46 -0.71
N ALA A 303 18.78 -4.56 -1.31
CA ALA A 303 18.93 -5.91 -0.74
C ALA A 303 20.42 -6.29 -0.58
N ASP A 304 21.26 -5.92 -1.56
CA ASP A 304 22.71 -6.18 -1.49
C ASP A 304 23.37 -5.41 -0.35
N HIS A 305 23.02 -4.12 -0.16
CA HIS A 305 23.59 -3.30 0.91
C HIS A 305 23.04 -3.65 2.32
N ILE A 306 21.80 -4.16 2.40
CA ILE A 306 21.19 -4.57 3.68
C ILE A 306 21.69 -5.94 4.14
N ASP A 307 22.06 -6.81 3.21
CA ASP A 307 22.62 -8.13 3.49
C ASP A 307 21.73 -8.97 4.43
N GLY A 308 20.44 -9.03 4.16
CA GLY A 308 19.46 -9.81 4.91
C GLY A 308 19.15 -9.33 6.33
N LYS A 309 19.75 -8.22 6.79
CA LYS A 309 19.57 -7.72 8.17
C LYS A 309 18.20 -7.08 8.42
N LEU A 310 17.54 -6.60 7.37
CA LEU A 310 16.22 -5.98 7.46
C LEU A 310 15.30 -6.55 6.38
N PRO A 311 14.01 -6.81 6.69
CA PRO A 311 13.04 -7.21 5.68
C PRO A 311 12.70 -6.04 4.75
N ILE A 312 12.53 -6.36 3.46
CA ILE A 312 12.15 -5.40 2.43
C ILE A 312 10.77 -5.77 1.89
N ILE A 313 9.87 -4.80 1.81
CA ILE A 313 8.61 -4.94 1.09
C ILE A 313 8.79 -4.39 -0.33
N GLY A 314 8.69 -5.27 -1.33
CA GLY A 314 8.84 -4.90 -2.74
C GLY A 314 7.55 -4.31 -3.33
N VAL A 315 7.61 -3.09 -3.85
CA VAL A 315 6.45 -2.39 -4.44
C VAL A 315 6.83 -1.74 -5.76
N GLY A 316 5.91 -1.70 -6.70
CA GLY A 316 6.07 -1.01 -7.99
C GLY A 316 6.12 -1.98 -9.18
N GLY A 317 5.20 -1.77 -10.11
CA GLY A 317 5.15 -2.48 -11.37
C GLY A 317 4.68 -3.93 -11.33
N ILE A 318 4.10 -4.39 -10.23
CA ILE A 318 3.50 -5.75 -10.16
C ILE A 318 2.18 -5.73 -10.91
N MET A 319 2.19 -6.34 -12.11
CA MET A 319 1.04 -6.43 -13.00
C MET A 319 0.61 -7.88 -13.24
N GLU A 320 1.43 -8.85 -12.84
CA GLU A 320 1.17 -10.28 -12.95
C GLU A 320 1.97 -11.05 -11.87
N GLY A 321 1.66 -12.34 -11.69
CA GLY A 321 2.26 -13.15 -10.63
C GLY A 321 3.77 -13.28 -10.71
N ARG A 322 4.35 -13.34 -11.93
CA ARG A 322 5.81 -13.41 -12.10
C ARG A 322 6.51 -12.15 -11.58
N ASP A 323 5.89 -10.96 -11.73
CA ASP A 323 6.48 -9.72 -11.22
C ASP A 323 6.64 -9.76 -9.70
N ALA A 324 5.68 -10.38 -8.99
CA ALA A 324 5.79 -10.60 -7.55
C ALA A 324 6.91 -11.58 -7.20
N ALA A 325 7.02 -12.69 -7.96
CA ALA A 325 8.09 -13.67 -7.77
C ALA A 325 9.47 -13.06 -8.05
N ASP A 326 9.58 -12.19 -9.05
CA ASP A 326 10.81 -11.47 -9.37
C ASP A 326 11.25 -10.60 -8.19
N LYS A 327 10.35 -9.85 -7.57
CA LYS A 327 10.69 -9.05 -6.37
C LYS A 327 11.18 -9.90 -5.21
N ILE A 328 10.56 -11.05 -4.95
CA ILE A 328 11.05 -11.97 -3.90
C ILE A 328 12.46 -12.50 -4.25
N ARG A 329 12.72 -12.88 -5.51
CA ARG A 329 14.06 -13.30 -5.96
C ARG A 329 15.12 -12.20 -5.85
N LEU A 330 14.71 -10.94 -5.96
CA LEU A 330 15.58 -9.77 -5.82
C LEU A 330 15.81 -9.36 -4.34
N GLY A 331 15.26 -10.10 -3.38
CA GLY A 331 15.50 -9.90 -1.94
C GLY A 331 14.33 -9.33 -1.15
N ALA A 332 13.14 -9.14 -1.75
CA ALA A 332 11.97 -8.77 -0.97
C ALA A 332 11.47 -9.93 -0.09
N THR A 333 11.04 -9.62 1.12
CA THR A 333 10.39 -10.57 2.05
C THR A 333 8.89 -10.69 1.75
N ALA A 334 8.26 -9.60 1.35
CA ALA A 334 6.86 -9.50 0.97
C ALA A 334 6.70 -8.49 -0.17
N VAL A 335 5.53 -8.46 -0.79
CA VAL A 335 5.23 -7.54 -1.89
C VAL A 335 3.94 -6.79 -1.64
N GLN A 336 3.82 -5.58 -2.21
CA GLN A 336 2.56 -4.83 -2.22
C GLN A 336 2.14 -4.50 -3.65
N VAL A 337 0.85 -4.59 -3.92
CA VAL A 337 0.24 -4.21 -5.19
C VAL A 337 -0.60 -2.95 -5.07
N TYR A 338 -0.66 -2.14 -6.13
CA TYR A 338 -1.51 -0.95 -6.26
C TYR A 338 -2.08 -0.85 -7.68
N SER A 339 -1.32 -0.33 -8.66
CA SER A 339 -1.79 -0.14 -10.03
C SER A 339 -2.21 -1.45 -10.70
N GLY A 340 -1.52 -2.55 -10.40
CA GLY A 340 -1.89 -3.86 -10.90
C GLY A 340 -3.30 -4.27 -10.47
N LEU A 341 -3.71 -3.97 -9.24
CA LEU A 341 -5.08 -4.23 -8.76
C LEU A 341 -6.11 -3.43 -9.57
N ILE A 342 -5.80 -2.19 -9.94
CA ILE A 342 -6.68 -1.34 -10.75
C ILE A 342 -6.82 -1.89 -12.19
N TYR A 343 -5.76 -2.43 -12.76
CA TYR A 343 -5.77 -2.97 -14.12
C TYR A 343 -6.29 -4.41 -14.23
N LYS A 344 -6.02 -5.26 -13.23
CA LYS A 344 -6.29 -6.71 -13.25
C LYS A 344 -7.42 -7.13 -12.31
N GLY A 345 -7.79 -6.27 -11.36
CA GLY A 345 -8.77 -6.60 -10.33
C GLY A 345 -8.26 -7.56 -9.26
N PRO A 346 -9.16 -8.06 -8.40
CA PRO A 346 -8.81 -8.96 -7.29
C PRO A 346 -8.14 -10.28 -7.71
N ALA A 347 -8.31 -10.70 -8.96
CA ALA A 347 -7.66 -11.89 -9.50
C ALA A 347 -6.14 -11.84 -9.43
N LEU A 348 -5.55 -10.62 -9.47
CA LEU A 348 -4.10 -10.42 -9.35
C LEU A 348 -3.56 -10.97 -8.02
N VAL A 349 -4.31 -10.85 -6.92
CA VAL A 349 -3.88 -11.37 -5.61
C VAL A 349 -3.67 -12.88 -5.69
N LYS A 350 -4.66 -13.61 -6.24
CA LYS A 350 -4.58 -15.06 -6.43
C LYS A 350 -3.45 -15.46 -7.39
N GLU A 351 -3.25 -14.68 -8.45
CA GLU A 351 -2.18 -14.90 -9.42
C GLU A 351 -0.79 -14.76 -8.76
N CYS A 352 -0.59 -13.70 -7.98
CA CYS A 352 0.64 -13.50 -7.21
C CYS A 352 0.88 -14.64 -6.22
N LEU A 353 -0.14 -15.04 -5.45
CA LEU A 353 -0.03 -16.15 -4.49
C LEU A 353 0.35 -17.46 -5.16
N LYS A 354 -0.26 -17.77 -6.31
CA LYS A 354 0.08 -18.98 -7.10
C LYS A 354 1.53 -18.96 -7.60
N ALA A 355 2.04 -17.80 -7.99
CA ALA A 355 3.42 -17.66 -8.43
C ALA A 355 4.42 -17.80 -7.27
N LEU A 356 4.06 -17.32 -6.07
CA LEU A 356 4.89 -17.36 -4.87
C LEU A 356 4.84 -18.70 -4.11
N ALA A 357 3.87 -19.56 -4.43
CA ALA A 357 3.77 -20.91 -3.84
C ALA A 357 4.70 -21.94 -4.51
N ARG A 358 5.30 -21.58 -5.64
CA ARG A 358 6.26 -22.43 -6.39
C ARG A 358 7.68 -22.19 -5.89
#